data_146e2c366ef9c7b6f4c31e27d5e2f868
#
_entry.id   146e2c366ef9c7b6f4c31e27d5e2f868
#
_cell.length_a   1.000
_cell.length_b   1.000
_cell.length_c   1.000
_cell.angle_alpha   90.00
_cell.angle_beta   90.00
_cell.angle_gamma   90.00
#
_symmetry.space_group_name_H-M   'P 1'
#
loop_
_entity.id
_entity.type
_entity.pdbx_description
1 polymer ?
#
loop_
_entity_poly.entity_id
_entity_poly.type
_entity_poly.pdbx_seq_one_letter_code
_entity_poly.pdbx_strand_id
1 'polypeptide(L)'
;TLLRLTTAYAMLVNGGKRIVPALIDRIQDRRGQTVFRHDERDCRGCVSSGWHDQAVPVLPDLRAQIIEPGTAYQVVSMLQGVVQRGTGVRIKAVGKPLAGKTGTTNKSRDTWFMGFSPDLAVGVYIGFDNPRSMGRRETGSSVAVPVFRDFMAEALAKQPAIPFRIPPGIQLVRIASSTGLLAGPNDRRGGLEAFKTGTVPKRSG
;
A
#
# COMPACT_ATOMS: atom_id res chain seq x y z
N THR A 1 17.79 -0.42 0.49
CA THR A 1 17.51 -0.48 -0.96
C THR A 1 16.05 -0.16 -1.23
N LEU A 2 15.74 0.26 -2.46
CA LEU A 2 14.38 0.52 -2.92
C LEU A 2 13.47 -0.69 -2.68
N LEU A 3 13.93 -1.91 -3.05
CA LEU A 3 13.17 -3.14 -2.85
C LEU A 3 12.78 -3.36 -1.37
N ARG A 4 13.72 -3.19 -0.44
CA ARG A 4 13.43 -3.36 0.99
C ARG A 4 12.38 -2.38 1.51
N LEU A 5 12.46 -1.12 1.07
CA LEU A 5 11.50 -0.10 1.48
C LEU A 5 10.12 -0.38 0.88
N THR A 6 10.05 -0.71 -0.41
CA THR A 6 8.79 -1.12 -1.06
C THR A 6 8.17 -2.33 -0.37
N THR A 7 8.99 -3.34 -0.01
CA THR A 7 8.53 -4.51 0.74
C THR A 7 7.94 -4.13 2.11
N ALA A 8 8.56 -3.19 2.83
CA ALA A 8 8.04 -2.72 4.12
C ALA A 8 6.63 -2.09 3.96
N TYR A 9 6.43 -1.27 2.93
CA TYR A 9 5.10 -0.71 2.64
C TYR A 9 4.10 -1.78 2.20
N ALA A 10 4.55 -2.78 1.43
CA ALA A 10 3.73 -3.93 1.06
C ALA A 10 3.29 -4.75 2.28
N MET A 11 4.13 -4.89 3.31
CA MET A 11 3.76 -5.55 4.57
C MET A 11 2.65 -4.79 5.29
N LEU A 12 2.65 -3.45 5.29
CA LEU A 12 1.59 -2.65 5.91
C LEU A 12 0.24 -2.92 5.24
N VAL A 13 0.15 -2.81 3.91
CA VAL A 13 -1.10 -3.01 3.17
C VAL A 13 -1.56 -4.47 3.21
N ASN A 14 -0.64 -5.42 3.39
CA ASN A 14 -0.92 -6.86 3.57
C ASN A 14 -1.30 -7.22 5.02
N GLY A 15 -1.81 -6.27 5.80
CA GLY A 15 -2.28 -6.50 7.17
C GLY A 15 -1.18 -6.77 8.19
N GLY A 16 0.05 -6.31 7.95
CA GLY A 16 1.17 -6.46 8.86
C GLY A 16 1.88 -7.82 8.81
N LYS A 17 1.60 -8.64 7.80
CA LYS A 17 2.25 -9.94 7.61
C LYS A 17 3.58 -9.81 6.88
N ARG A 18 4.54 -10.63 7.25
CA ARG A 18 5.86 -10.68 6.63
C ARG A 18 5.77 -11.02 5.16
N ILE A 19 6.45 -10.24 4.31
CA ILE A 19 6.64 -10.52 2.89
C ILE A 19 8.13 -10.75 2.64
N VAL A 20 8.43 -11.84 1.95
CA VAL A 20 9.75 -12.13 1.40
C VAL A 20 9.63 -11.96 -0.11
N PRO A 21 10.24 -10.90 -0.70
CA PRO A 21 10.15 -10.71 -2.15
C PRO A 21 10.90 -11.80 -2.89
N ALA A 22 10.26 -12.36 -3.92
CA ALA A 22 10.84 -13.35 -4.82
C ALA A 22 10.93 -12.79 -6.23
N LEU A 23 12.07 -12.97 -6.89
CA LEU A 23 12.27 -12.63 -8.30
C LEU A 23 11.97 -13.81 -9.21
N ILE A 24 12.13 -15.04 -8.70
CA ILE A 24 11.94 -16.27 -9.43
C ILE A 24 10.81 -17.04 -8.74
N ASP A 25 9.69 -17.19 -9.41
CA ASP A 25 8.56 -17.97 -8.93
C ASP A 25 8.79 -19.46 -9.14
N ARG A 26 9.27 -19.83 -10.35
CA ARG A 26 9.44 -21.22 -10.74
C ARG A 26 10.54 -21.36 -11.79
N ILE A 27 11.29 -22.46 -11.72
CA ILE A 27 12.22 -22.90 -12.77
C ILE A 27 11.74 -24.24 -13.31
N GLN A 28 11.68 -24.38 -14.62
CA GLN A 28 11.34 -25.62 -15.31
C GLN A 28 12.50 -26.06 -16.20
N ASP A 29 12.69 -27.37 -16.30
CA ASP A 29 13.64 -27.95 -17.25
C ASP A 29 13.11 -27.89 -18.70
N ARG A 30 13.91 -28.35 -19.65
CA ARG A 30 13.54 -28.40 -21.08
C ARG A 30 12.32 -29.29 -21.38
N ARG A 31 11.88 -30.14 -20.45
CA ARG A 31 10.73 -31.02 -20.58
C ARG A 31 9.50 -30.46 -19.87
N GLY A 32 9.59 -29.25 -19.31
CA GLY A 32 8.51 -28.61 -18.56
C GLY A 32 8.38 -29.12 -17.12
N GLN A 33 9.31 -29.95 -16.63
CA GLN A 33 9.30 -30.38 -15.23
C GLN A 33 9.79 -29.26 -14.32
N THR A 34 9.04 -28.97 -13.27
CA THR A 34 9.43 -27.97 -12.28
C THR A 34 10.57 -28.49 -11.43
N VAL A 35 11.74 -27.85 -11.52
CA VAL A 35 12.95 -28.15 -10.74
C VAL A 35 13.14 -27.24 -9.54
N PHE A 36 12.46 -26.08 -9.53
CA PHE A 36 12.40 -25.15 -8.43
C PHE A 36 11.03 -24.47 -8.38
N ARG A 37 10.50 -24.28 -7.18
CA ARG A 37 9.29 -23.52 -6.93
C ARG A 37 9.47 -22.71 -5.65
N HIS A 38 9.18 -21.40 -5.70
CA HIS A 38 9.26 -20.51 -4.55
C HIS A 38 8.12 -20.74 -3.56
N ASP A 39 6.91 -20.94 -4.06
CA ASP A 39 5.73 -21.24 -3.22
C ASP A 39 5.61 -22.76 -3.03
N GLU A 40 6.06 -23.23 -1.85
CA GLU A 40 6.03 -24.65 -1.46
C GLU A 40 4.75 -25.04 -0.69
N ARG A 41 3.78 -24.15 -0.58
CA ARG A 41 2.53 -24.46 0.12
C ARG A 41 1.79 -25.61 -0.58
N ASP A 42 1.37 -26.60 0.22
CA ASP A 42 0.52 -27.66 -0.30
C ASP A 42 -0.85 -27.10 -0.70
N CYS A 43 -1.25 -27.37 -1.91
CA CYS A 43 -2.54 -26.96 -2.45
C CYS A 43 -3.33 -28.17 -2.93
N ARG A 44 -4.14 -28.72 -2.06
CA ARG A 44 -5.12 -29.74 -2.43
C ARG A 44 -6.18 -29.10 -3.33
N GLY A 45 -6.32 -29.59 -4.55
CA GLY A 45 -7.28 -29.08 -5.53
C GLY A 45 -6.75 -27.96 -6.45
N CYS A 46 -5.48 -27.54 -6.34
CA CYS A 46 -4.86 -26.63 -7.33
C CYS A 46 -4.53 -27.30 -8.66
N VAL A 47 -4.48 -28.61 -8.71
CA VAL A 47 -4.28 -29.40 -9.93
C VAL A 47 -5.62 -29.99 -10.32
N SER A 48 -6.25 -29.46 -11.35
CA SER A 48 -7.49 -29.97 -11.92
C SER A 48 -7.32 -30.13 -13.41
N SER A 49 -7.88 -31.18 -13.98
CA SER A 49 -7.90 -31.43 -15.43
C SER A 49 -8.84 -30.49 -16.18
N GLY A 50 -9.69 -29.75 -15.47
CA GLY A 50 -10.63 -28.77 -16.02
C GLY A 50 -11.37 -28.02 -14.94
N TRP A 51 -11.98 -26.91 -15.32
CA TRP A 51 -12.89 -26.15 -14.46
C TRP A 51 -14.30 -26.72 -14.56
N HIS A 52 -14.91 -27.05 -13.42
CA HIS A 52 -16.25 -27.61 -13.29
C HIS A 52 -17.05 -26.87 -12.20
N ASP A 53 -16.97 -25.54 -12.16
CA ASP A 53 -17.60 -24.68 -11.15
C ASP A 53 -17.22 -24.99 -9.69
N GLN A 54 -16.09 -25.69 -9.49
CA GLN A 54 -15.58 -25.96 -8.14
C GLN A 54 -15.10 -24.67 -7.46
N ALA A 55 -15.20 -24.62 -6.14
CA ALA A 55 -14.71 -23.50 -5.35
C ALA A 55 -13.20 -23.29 -5.54
N VAL A 56 -12.78 -22.04 -5.57
CA VAL A 56 -11.36 -21.69 -5.64
C VAL A 56 -10.62 -22.32 -4.44
N PRO A 57 -9.52 -23.05 -4.65
CA PRO A 57 -8.75 -23.64 -3.57
C PRO A 57 -8.25 -22.57 -2.58
N VAL A 58 -8.42 -22.81 -1.29
CA VAL A 58 -7.93 -21.94 -0.24
C VAL A 58 -6.53 -22.38 0.16
N LEU A 59 -5.53 -21.53 -0.10
CA LEU A 59 -4.17 -21.76 0.34
C LEU A 59 -3.98 -21.30 1.79
N PRO A 60 -3.29 -22.08 2.64
CA PRO A 60 -2.98 -21.64 3.99
C PRO A 60 -2.02 -20.44 3.94
N ASP A 61 -2.32 -19.41 4.74
CA ASP A 61 -1.41 -18.27 4.89
C ASP A 61 -0.41 -18.53 6.00
N LEU A 62 0.79 -18.96 5.64
CA LEU A 62 1.87 -19.29 6.56
C LEU A 62 2.77 -18.09 6.92
N ARG A 63 2.45 -16.89 6.45
CA ARG A 63 3.26 -15.69 6.70
C ARG A 63 3.15 -15.25 8.16
N ALA A 64 4.30 -14.99 8.79
CA ALA A 64 4.34 -14.51 10.17
C ALA A 64 3.70 -13.11 10.29
N GLN A 65 2.86 -12.93 11.32
CA GLN A 65 2.35 -11.62 11.70
C GLN A 65 3.47 -10.85 12.42
N ILE A 66 3.92 -9.71 11.86
CA ILE A 66 5.01 -8.89 12.42
C ILE A 66 4.54 -7.53 12.94
N ILE A 67 3.40 -7.05 12.44
CA ILE A 67 2.72 -5.84 12.92
C ILE A 67 1.26 -6.23 13.17
N GLU A 68 0.72 -5.83 14.30
CA GLU A 68 -0.70 -6.08 14.60
C GLU A 68 -1.60 -5.47 13.52
N PRO A 69 -2.63 -6.21 13.01
CA PRO A 69 -3.41 -5.79 11.84
C PRO A 69 -4.06 -4.42 11.96
N GLY A 70 -4.60 -4.08 13.14
CA GLY A 70 -5.20 -2.77 13.38
C GLY A 70 -4.17 -1.64 13.32
N THR A 71 -2.96 -1.86 13.84
CA THR A 71 -1.85 -0.90 13.75
C THR A 71 -1.41 -0.71 12.30
N ALA A 72 -1.26 -1.81 11.54
CA ALA A 72 -0.93 -1.76 10.12
C ALA A 72 -1.98 -0.95 9.34
N TYR A 73 -3.28 -1.19 9.61
CA TYR A 73 -4.36 -0.45 8.96
C TYR A 73 -4.39 1.03 9.35
N GLN A 74 -4.11 1.38 10.61
CA GLN A 74 -4.02 2.79 11.01
C GLN A 74 -2.95 3.53 10.21
N VAL A 75 -1.79 2.91 9.99
CA VAL A 75 -0.73 3.47 9.13
C VAL A 75 -1.22 3.60 7.68
N VAL A 76 -1.89 2.57 7.13
CA VAL A 76 -2.51 2.64 5.78
C VAL A 76 -3.49 3.80 5.69
N SER A 77 -4.36 3.99 6.68
CA SER A 77 -5.32 5.11 6.74
C SER A 77 -4.62 6.47 6.73
N MET A 78 -3.55 6.63 7.52
CA MET A 78 -2.74 7.85 7.51
C MET A 78 -2.08 8.09 6.14
N LEU A 79 -1.60 7.04 5.48
CA LEU A 79 -1.00 7.10 4.14
C LEU A 79 -2.03 7.39 3.04
N GLN A 80 -3.30 6.96 3.20
CA GLN A 80 -4.40 7.42 2.37
C GLN A 80 -4.62 8.94 2.52
N GLY A 81 -4.50 9.47 3.74
CA GLY A 81 -4.56 10.89 4.01
C GLY A 81 -3.55 11.70 3.21
N VAL A 82 -2.33 11.17 2.97
CA VAL A 82 -1.31 11.81 2.13
C VAL A 82 -1.80 12.00 0.69
N VAL A 83 -2.53 11.02 0.15
CA VAL A 83 -3.10 11.07 -1.20
C VAL A 83 -4.37 11.94 -1.21
N GLN A 84 -5.19 11.88 -0.16
CA GLN A 84 -6.47 12.59 -0.13
C GLN A 84 -6.33 14.10 0.12
N ARG A 85 -5.37 14.52 0.96
CA ARG A 85 -5.23 15.90 1.45
C ARG A 85 -3.79 16.38 1.68
N GLY A 86 -2.79 15.53 1.36
CA GLY A 86 -1.37 15.82 1.61
C GLY A 86 -0.54 15.99 0.34
N THR A 87 0.76 15.70 0.47
CA THR A 87 1.77 15.90 -0.59
C THR A 87 1.59 15.00 -1.81
N GLY A 88 0.75 13.95 -1.73
CA GLY A 88 0.42 13.03 -2.81
C GLY A 88 -0.91 13.36 -3.52
N VAL A 89 -1.53 14.50 -3.31
CA VAL A 89 -2.88 14.82 -3.81
C VAL A 89 -3.06 14.65 -5.32
N ARG A 90 -2.00 14.84 -6.11
CA ARG A 90 -2.03 14.63 -7.57
C ARG A 90 -2.34 13.19 -7.98
N ILE A 91 -2.13 12.22 -7.07
CA ILE A 91 -2.39 10.79 -7.29
C ILE A 91 -3.90 10.50 -7.33
N LYS A 92 -4.73 11.36 -6.75
CA LYS A 92 -6.20 11.22 -6.79
C LYS A 92 -6.75 11.12 -8.23
N ALA A 93 -6.06 11.70 -9.21
CA ALA A 93 -6.45 11.65 -10.61
C ALA A 93 -6.51 10.21 -11.18
N VAL A 94 -5.86 9.23 -10.55
CA VAL A 94 -5.96 7.81 -10.93
C VAL A 94 -7.37 7.23 -10.70
N GLY A 95 -8.15 7.81 -9.77
CA GLY A 95 -9.52 7.38 -9.50
C GLY A 95 -9.63 6.02 -8.78
N LYS A 96 -8.55 5.56 -8.17
CA LYS A 96 -8.48 4.28 -7.43
C LYS A 96 -8.11 4.52 -5.97
N PRO A 97 -8.44 3.60 -5.04
CA PRO A 97 -7.93 3.65 -3.67
C PRO A 97 -6.40 3.51 -3.66
N LEU A 98 -5.71 4.60 -3.31
CA LEU A 98 -4.26 4.66 -3.25
C LEU A 98 -3.80 5.31 -1.95
N ALA A 99 -2.68 4.85 -1.45
CA ALA A 99 -2.01 5.37 -0.28
C ALA A 99 -0.50 5.46 -0.53
N GLY A 100 0.21 6.32 0.21
CA GLY A 100 1.65 6.40 0.06
C GLY A 100 2.27 7.59 0.75
N LYS A 101 3.59 7.73 0.60
CA LYS A 101 4.39 8.78 1.24
C LYS A 101 5.49 9.27 0.32
N THR A 102 5.62 10.59 0.23
CA THR A 102 6.76 11.27 -0.41
C THR A 102 7.99 11.24 0.49
N GLY A 103 9.15 11.17 -0.10
CA GLY A 103 10.44 11.42 0.55
C GLY A 103 11.26 12.41 -0.27
N THR A 104 12.02 13.27 0.41
CA THR A 104 13.00 14.18 -0.22
C THR A 104 14.17 14.27 0.73
N THR A 105 15.37 13.97 0.24
CA THR A 105 16.60 14.11 1.05
C THR A 105 17.04 15.55 1.13
N ASN A 106 17.91 15.85 2.09
CA ASN A 106 18.49 17.18 2.26
C ASN A 106 19.13 17.68 0.95
N LYS A 107 18.91 18.95 0.63
CA LYS A 107 19.35 19.59 -0.61
C LYS A 107 18.76 18.99 -1.89
N SER A 108 17.60 18.30 -1.81
CA SER A 108 16.93 17.66 -2.95
C SER A 108 17.88 16.79 -3.79
N ARG A 109 18.68 15.95 -3.15
CA ARG A 109 19.59 15.03 -3.86
C ARG A 109 18.86 13.82 -4.41
N ASP A 110 17.88 13.31 -3.63
CA ASP A 110 17.04 12.18 -3.99
C ASP A 110 15.59 12.48 -3.68
N THR A 111 14.71 11.98 -4.51
CA THR A 111 13.26 12.01 -4.30
C THR A 111 12.68 10.62 -4.33
N TRP A 112 11.72 10.40 -3.47
CA TRP A 112 11.09 9.12 -3.26
C TRP A 112 9.57 9.24 -3.25
N PHE A 113 8.91 8.22 -3.73
CA PHE A 113 7.52 7.95 -3.41
C PHE A 113 7.32 6.45 -3.19
N MET A 114 6.87 6.08 -2.00
CA MET A 114 6.41 4.73 -1.70
C MET A 114 4.89 4.75 -1.66
N GLY A 115 4.24 3.97 -2.50
CA GLY A 115 2.79 3.93 -2.52
C GLY A 115 2.24 2.57 -2.92
N PHE A 116 0.95 2.41 -2.72
CA PHE A 116 0.28 1.14 -2.98
C PHE A 116 -1.23 1.30 -3.20
N SER A 117 -1.80 0.37 -3.94
CA SER A 117 -3.21 -0.03 -3.89
C SER A 117 -3.35 -1.22 -2.92
N PRO A 118 -4.56 -1.76 -2.70
CA PRO A 118 -4.73 -3.00 -1.94
C PRO A 118 -3.88 -4.18 -2.42
N ASP A 119 -3.60 -4.27 -3.72
CA ASP A 119 -2.98 -5.44 -4.35
C ASP A 119 -1.64 -5.16 -5.04
N LEU A 120 -1.20 -3.90 -5.11
CA LEU A 120 0.03 -3.52 -5.80
C LEU A 120 0.81 -2.46 -5.01
N ALA A 121 2.04 -2.78 -4.61
CA ALA A 121 2.97 -1.84 -3.99
C ALA A 121 4.07 -1.42 -4.96
N VAL A 122 4.32 -0.12 -5.05
CA VAL A 122 5.29 0.49 -5.97
C VAL A 122 6.18 1.48 -5.24
N GLY A 123 7.48 1.34 -5.41
CA GLY A 123 8.47 2.29 -4.95
C GLY A 123 9.10 3.04 -6.12
N VAL A 124 9.14 4.36 -6.04
CA VAL A 124 9.83 5.23 -7.00
C VAL A 124 10.98 5.93 -6.30
N TYR A 125 12.15 5.82 -6.88
CA TYR A 125 13.37 6.53 -6.48
C TYR A 125 13.93 7.27 -7.68
N ILE A 126 14.27 8.54 -7.50
CA ILE A 126 14.91 9.37 -8.51
C ILE A 126 16.04 10.14 -7.85
N GLY A 127 17.22 10.03 -8.43
CA GLY A 127 18.45 10.65 -7.98
C GLY A 127 19.58 10.44 -8.98
N PHE A 128 20.72 11.00 -8.70
CA PHE A 128 21.94 10.80 -9.50
C PHE A 128 22.84 9.76 -8.83
N ASP A 129 23.53 8.93 -9.62
CA ASP A 129 24.52 7.96 -9.11
C ASP A 129 25.61 8.66 -8.31
N ASN A 130 26.04 9.83 -8.77
CA ASN A 130 26.90 10.73 -8.03
C ASN A 130 26.02 11.79 -7.34
N PRO A 131 25.79 11.73 -6.01
CA PRO A 131 24.80 12.53 -5.33
C PRO A 131 24.99 14.03 -5.48
N ARG A 132 24.11 14.69 -6.20
CA ARG A 132 24.05 16.14 -6.38
C ARG A 132 22.60 16.63 -6.33
N SER A 133 22.40 17.91 -6.09
CA SER A 133 21.05 18.48 -6.07
C SER A 133 20.38 18.37 -7.44
N MET A 134 19.13 17.95 -7.44
CA MET A 134 18.27 17.94 -8.64
C MET A 134 17.66 19.32 -8.94
N GLY A 135 17.75 20.26 -8.00
CA GLY A 135 17.20 21.61 -8.13
C GLY A 135 16.42 22.04 -6.88
N ARG A 136 16.24 23.34 -6.72
CA ARG A 136 15.63 23.94 -5.51
C ARG A 136 14.15 23.57 -5.29
N ARG A 137 13.42 23.19 -6.35
CA ARG A 137 11.98 22.84 -6.30
C ARG A 137 11.71 21.36 -6.54
N GLU A 138 12.76 20.57 -6.70
CA GLU A 138 12.63 19.14 -6.97
C GLU A 138 12.44 18.37 -5.66
N THR A 139 11.22 17.87 -5.48
CA THR A 139 10.77 17.15 -4.28
C THR A 139 10.12 15.84 -4.68
N GLY A 140 9.87 14.96 -3.72
CA GLY A 140 9.09 13.74 -3.96
C GLY A 140 7.72 14.04 -4.59
N SER A 141 7.10 15.17 -4.23
CA SER A 141 5.80 15.59 -4.78
C SER A 141 5.88 16.08 -6.24
N SER A 142 6.97 16.76 -6.63
CA SER A 142 7.13 17.29 -7.98
C SER A 142 7.69 16.27 -8.97
N VAL A 143 8.53 15.32 -8.50
CA VAL A 143 9.30 14.41 -9.36
C VAL A 143 8.80 12.96 -9.25
N ALA A 144 8.79 12.37 -8.04
CA ALA A 144 8.47 10.95 -7.88
C ALA A 144 6.95 10.66 -7.94
N VAL A 145 6.11 11.57 -7.45
CA VAL A 145 4.64 11.43 -7.48
C VAL A 145 4.08 11.32 -8.90
N PRO A 146 4.47 12.15 -9.90
CA PRO A 146 4.00 11.98 -11.27
C PRO A 146 4.32 10.60 -11.86
N VAL A 147 5.54 10.11 -11.67
CA VAL A 147 5.95 8.78 -12.16
C VAL A 147 5.10 7.67 -11.54
N PHE A 148 4.90 7.71 -10.23
CA PHE A 148 4.01 6.78 -9.54
C PHE A 148 2.57 6.86 -10.06
N ARG A 149 2.02 8.07 -10.22
CA ARG A 149 0.67 8.30 -10.70
C ARG A 149 0.46 7.69 -12.08
N ASP A 150 1.35 7.97 -13.01
CA ASP A 150 1.23 7.54 -14.41
C ASP A 150 1.35 6.02 -14.51
N PHE A 151 2.31 5.42 -13.78
CA PHE A 151 2.42 3.97 -13.67
C PHE A 151 1.14 3.33 -13.12
N MET A 152 0.61 3.85 -12.01
CA MET A 152 -0.59 3.28 -11.38
C MET A 152 -1.85 3.48 -12.22
N ALA A 153 -1.94 4.58 -12.97
CA ALA A 153 -3.05 4.83 -13.89
C ALA A 153 -3.13 3.73 -14.97
N GLU A 154 -2.00 3.34 -15.52
CA GLU A 154 -1.90 2.28 -16.52
C GLU A 154 -2.10 0.89 -15.89
N ALA A 155 -1.36 0.59 -14.83
CA ALA A 155 -1.39 -0.72 -14.17
C ALA A 155 -2.77 -1.09 -13.62
N LEU A 156 -3.53 -0.10 -13.14
CA LEU A 156 -4.86 -0.30 -12.56
C LEU A 156 -6.01 0.03 -13.51
N ALA A 157 -5.75 0.36 -14.78
CA ALA A 157 -6.79 0.80 -15.72
C ALA A 157 -7.96 -0.19 -15.84
N LYS A 158 -7.65 -1.48 -15.90
CA LYS A 158 -8.63 -2.57 -16.04
C LYS A 158 -9.00 -3.25 -14.72
N GLN A 159 -8.45 -2.79 -13.59
CA GLN A 159 -8.71 -3.38 -12.27
C GLN A 159 -9.91 -2.69 -11.61
N PRO A 160 -10.72 -3.39 -10.82
CA PRO A 160 -11.78 -2.77 -10.03
C PRO A 160 -11.19 -1.83 -8.96
N ALA A 161 -11.98 -0.84 -8.54
CA ALA A 161 -11.60 0.06 -7.44
C ALA A 161 -11.92 -0.60 -6.09
N ILE A 162 -11.06 -1.52 -5.65
CA ILE A 162 -11.22 -2.25 -4.38
C ILE A 162 -10.74 -1.36 -3.23
N PRO A 163 -11.53 -1.15 -2.15
CA PRO A 163 -11.09 -0.41 -0.98
C PRO A 163 -10.07 -1.20 -0.15
N PHE A 164 -9.28 -0.49 0.66
CA PHE A 164 -8.40 -1.13 1.64
C PHE A 164 -9.20 -1.92 2.67
N ARG A 165 -8.74 -3.14 2.97
CA ARG A 165 -9.42 -4.04 3.91
C ARG A 165 -9.27 -3.53 5.34
N ILE A 166 -10.39 -3.29 6.00
CA ILE A 166 -10.45 -2.88 7.40
C ILE A 166 -10.44 -4.15 8.26
N PRO A 167 -9.44 -4.36 9.14
CA PRO A 167 -9.42 -5.51 10.02
C PRO A 167 -10.43 -5.39 11.16
N PRO A 168 -10.83 -6.50 11.79
CA PRO A 168 -11.64 -6.46 13.00
C PRO A 168 -11.00 -5.59 14.09
N GLY A 169 -11.81 -4.94 14.92
CA GLY A 169 -11.35 -4.07 16.01
C GLY A 169 -10.94 -2.66 15.58
N ILE A 170 -11.14 -2.30 14.32
CA ILE A 170 -10.99 -0.91 13.83
C ILE A 170 -12.35 -0.29 13.61
N GLN A 171 -12.49 0.95 14.06
CA GLN A 171 -13.64 1.82 13.85
C GLN A 171 -13.21 3.03 13.01
N LEU A 172 -13.96 3.33 11.95
CA LEU A 172 -13.79 4.58 11.20
C LEU A 172 -14.67 5.64 11.81
N VAL A 173 -14.06 6.70 12.32
CA VAL A 173 -14.75 7.77 13.04
C VAL A 173 -14.43 9.11 12.38
N ARG A 174 -15.43 9.96 12.25
CA ARG A 174 -15.25 11.28 11.69
C ARG A 174 -14.63 12.22 12.71
N ILE A 175 -13.48 12.78 12.37
CA ILE A 175 -12.67 13.64 13.23
C ILE A 175 -12.58 15.04 12.62
N ALA A 176 -12.76 16.05 13.47
CA ALA A 176 -12.51 17.44 13.10
C ALA A 176 -11.02 17.69 12.91
N SER A 177 -10.61 18.08 11.71
CA SER A 177 -9.19 18.27 11.37
C SER A 177 -8.49 19.36 12.19
N SER A 178 -9.25 20.30 12.76
CA SER A 178 -8.73 21.42 13.56
C SER A 178 -8.43 21.05 15.00
N THR A 179 -9.17 20.09 15.57
CA THR A 179 -9.09 19.75 16.99
C THR A 179 -8.60 18.34 17.27
N GLY A 180 -8.71 17.43 16.28
CA GLY A 180 -8.46 15.99 16.47
C GLY A 180 -9.54 15.28 17.29
N LEU A 181 -10.65 15.94 17.60
CA LEU A 181 -11.78 15.40 18.35
C LEU A 181 -12.89 14.91 17.41
N LEU A 182 -13.92 14.25 17.93
CA LEU A 182 -15.10 13.87 17.14
C LEU A 182 -15.68 15.08 16.41
N ALA A 183 -15.92 14.93 15.12
CA ALA A 183 -16.53 15.99 14.32
C ALA A 183 -17.99 16.15 14.70
N GLY A 184 -18.42 17.38 14.97
CA GLY A 184 -19.82 17.71 15.15
C GLY A 184 -20.64 17.58 13.86
N PRO A 185 -21.99 17.59 13.93
CA PRO A 185 -22.87 17.46 12.76
C PRO A 185 -22.60 18.50 11.66
N ASN A 186 -22.16 19.70 12.06
CA ASN A 186 -21.92 20.83 11.17
C ASN A 186 -20.46 20.99 10.72
N ASP A 187 -19.57 20.10 11.16
CA ASP A 187 -18.16 20.16 10.77
C ASP A 187 -17.97 19.57 9.36
N ARG A 188 -17.86 20.47 8.38
CA ARG A 188 -17.64 20.11 6.98
C ARG A 188 -16.18 19.73 6.65
N ARG A 189 -15.22 20.01 7.55
CA ARG A 189 -13.79 19.77 7.34
C ARG A 189 -13.29 18.48 7.98
N GLY A 190 -14.15 17.70 8.61
CA GLY A 190 -13.81 16.44 9.24
C GLY A 190 -13.54 15.34 8.22
N GLY A 191 -12.58 14.46 8.52
CA GLY A 191 -12.25 13.25 7.76
C GLY A 191 -12.51 11.98 8.56
N LEU A 192 -12.69 10.85 7.87
CA LEU A 192 -12.71 9.55 8.52
C LEU A 192 -11.28 9.15 8.91
N GLU A 193 -11.10 8.83 10.19
CA GLU A 193 -9.84 8.34 10.75
C GLU A 193 -10.05 6.98 11.43
N ALA A 194 -9.01 6.15 11.40
CA ALA A 194 -9.06 4.79 11.90
C ALA A 194 -8.64 4.72 13.38
N PHE A 195 -9.53 4.23 14.24
CA PHE A 195 -9.26 4.02 15.65
C PHE A 195 -9.41 2.56 16.03
N LYS A 196 -8.56 2.08 16.93
CA LYS A 196 -8.80 0.80 17.61
C LYS A 196 -9.96 0.94 18.57
N THR A 197 -10.69 -0.15 18.79
CA THR A 197 -11.78 -0.17 19.78
C THR A 197 -11.29 0.36 21.13
N GLY A 198 -12.03 1.29 21.71
CA GLY A 198 -11.68 1.93 22.98
C GLY A 198 -10.70 3.10 22.90
N THR A 199 -10.16 3.45 21.72
CA THR A 199 -9.24 4.59 21.54
C THR A 199 -9.88 5.78 20.82
N VAL A 200 -11.15 5.71 20.52
CA VAL A 200 -11.91 6.81 19.90
C VAL A 200 -11.96 8.00 20.86
N PRO A 201 -11.74 9.25 20.40
CA PRO A 201 -11.90 10.44 21.22
C PRO A 201 -13.32 10.53 21.85
N LYS A 202 -13.40 10.89 23.14
CA LYS A 202 -14.68 10.94 23.86
C LYS A 202 -15.40 12.29 23.79
N ARG A 203 -14.74 13.34 23.29
CA ARG A 203 -15.28 14.69 23.20
C ARG A 203 -15.42 15.12 21.76
N SER A 204 -16.53 15.79 21.44
CA SER A 204 -16.70 16.49 20.16
C SER A 204 -15.94 17.79 20.16
N GLY A 205 -15.34 18.18 19.06
CA GLY A 205 -14.77 19.51 18.85
C GLY A 205 -15.82 20.55 18.52
#